data_e7c5ddd80e31e4ef6582abaa33220853
#
_entry.id   e7c5ddd80e31e4ef6582abaa33220853
#
_cell.length_a   1.000
_cell.length_b   1.000
_cell.length_c   1.000
_cell.angle_alpha   90.00
_cell.angle_beta   90.00
_cell.angle_gamma   90.00
#
_symmetry.space_group_name_H-M   'P 1'
#
loop_
_entity.id
_entity.type
_entity.pdbx_description
1 polymer ?
#
loop_
_entity_poly.entity_id
_entity_poly.type
_entity_poly.pdbx_seq_one_letter_code
_entity_poly.pdbx_strand_id
1 'polypeptide(L)'
;MSGKEADVYVVRSAGEIRCAKVYKDVTTRSFKQAVQYQEGRKVRNTRRGRAMERGSKFGKQQKEQTWHTAEVDALALLANTEVRVPEAHGLFDGVLLMELITGADGRVAPRLADISMASEEAIKDHVTVIDFIKKMLCIGMVHGDLSEFNVLVDANGPVIIDLPQAVDASANNHAQEMLVRDVRNINNYYGRFAPELLNNRSAHEMWALYEKGELYEDTPLTGIHPEDTHQADVGAVVSEIKAVLADEAKRQERLSESEN
;
A
#
# COMPACT_ATOMS: atom_id res chain seq x y z
N MET A 1 -13.51 4.69 -15.73
CA MET A 1 -13.52 5.08 -14.29
C MET A 1 -12.44 6.12 -14.07
N SER A 2 -12.70 7.16 -13.25
CA SER A 2 -11.74 8.22 -12.97
C SER A 2 -11.32 8.13 -11.49
N GLY A 3 -10.03 7.91 -11.26
CA GLY A 3 -9.42 7.93 -9.92
C GLY A 3 -8.66 9.24 -9.67
N LYS A 4 -8.08 9.39 -8.48
CA LYS A 4 -7.26 10.57 -8.13
C LYS A 4 -5.95 10.62 -8.94
N GLU A 5 -5.36 9.47 -9.27
CA GLU A 5 -4.03 9.36 -9.88
C GLU A 5 -4.06 8.99 -11.35
N ALA A 6 -5.09 8.29 -11.81
CA ALA A 6 -5.23 7.84 -13.20
C ALA A 6 -6.70 7.73 -13.63
N ASP A 7 -6.90 7.80 -14.93
CA ASP A 7 -8.15 7.43 -15.57
C ASP A 7 -8.01 6.05 -16.23
N VAL A 8 -9.02 5.21 -16.03
CA VAL A 8 -9.04 3.82 -16.51
C VAL A 8 -10.11 3.68 -17.60
N TYR A 9 -9.70 3.16 -18.75
CA TYR A 9 -10.54 2.95 -19.93
C TYR A 9 -10.54 1.47 -20.32
N VAL A 10 -11.71 0.99 -20.74
CA VAL A 10 -11.81 -0.28 -21.46
C VAL A 10 -11.56 -0.02 -22.92
N VAL A 11 -10.57 -0.69 -23.51
CA VAL A 11 -10.14 -0.48 -24.89
C VAL A 11 -10.11 -1.80 -25.66
N ARG A 12 -10.17 -1.73 -26.99
CA ARG A 12 -9.91 -2.87 -27.85
C ARG A 12 -8.50 -2.73 -28.44
N SER A 13 -7.64 -3.71 -28.20
CA SER A 13 -6.27 -3.76 -28.71
C SER A 13 -5.99 -5.15 -29.28
N ALA A 14 -5.49 -5.23 -30.51
CA ALA A 14 -5.20 -6.49 -31.20
C ALA A 14 -6.38 -7.49 -31.24
N GLY A 15 -7.62 -6.99 -31.25
CA GLY A 15 -8.84 -7.83 -31.26
C GLY A 15 -9.36 -8.21 -29.88
N GLU A 16 -8.60 -7.99 -28.82
CA GLU A 16 -8.93 -8.29 -27.43
C GLU A 16 -9.39 -7.05 -26.66
N ILE A 17 -10.22 -7.28 -25.63
CA ILE A 17 -10.64 -6.21 -24.72
C ILE A 17 -9.61 -6.14 -23.58
N ARG A 18 -9.08 -4.94 -23.35
CA ARG A 18 -8.02 -4.68 -22.38
C ARG A 18 -8.34 -3.44 -21.54
N CYS A 19 -7.57 -3.25 -20.50
CA CYS A 19 -7.59 -2.07 -19.65
C CYS A 19 -6.45 -1.13 -20.04
N ALA A 20 -6.76 0.15 -20.28
CA ALA A 20 -5.79 1.21 -20.48
C ALA A 20 -5.84 2.19 -19.31
N LYS A 21 -4.74 2.29 -18.56
CA LYS A 21 -4.57 3.20 -17.43
C LYS A 21 -3.75 4.40 -17.89
N VAL A 22 -4.39 5.58 -17.88
CA VAL A 22 -3.80 6.86 -18.27
C VAL A 22 -3.52 7.66 -17.00
N TYR A 23 -2.26 7.89 -16.71
CA TYR A 23 -1.86 8.63 -15.51
C TYR A 23 -2.09 10.12 -15.68
N LYS A 24 -2.55 10.77 -14.59
CA LYS A 24 -2.74 12.21 -14.52
C LYS A 24 -1.44 12.93 -14.17
N ASP A 25 -1.27 14.15 -14.64
CA ASP A 25 -0.09 14.97 -14.35
C ASP A 25 0.16 15.15 -12.84
N VAL A 26 1.44 15.12 -12.45
CA VAL A 26 1.92 15.19 -11.04
C VAL A 26 1.49 16.47 -10.32
N THR A 27 1.05 17.51 -11.03
CA THR A 27 0.67 18.82 -10.45
C THR A 27 -0.51 18.76 -9.50
N THR A 28 -1.29 17.68 -9.52
CA THR A 28 -2.50 17.48 -8.68
C THR A 28 -2.30 16.55 -7.48
N ARG A 29 -1.08 16.01 -7.29
CA ARG A 29 -0.79 15.02 -6.23
C ARG A 29 -0.32 15.67 -4.93
N SER A 30 -0.71 15.09 -3.77
CA SER A 30 -0.29 15.54 -2.45
C SER A 30 1.21 15.31 -2.22
N PHE A 31 1.98 16.39 -2.02
CA PHE A 31 3.45 16.39 -1.86
C PHE A 31 3.95 15.59 -0.65
N LYS A 32 3.15 15.46 0.42
CA LYS A 32 3.59 14.80 1.67
C LYS A 32 3.69 13.29 1.56
N GLN A 33 2.81 12.64 0.80
CA GLN A 33 2.86 11.18 0.60
C GLN A 33 3.96 10.78 -0.39
N ALA A 34 4.22 11.60 -1.42
CA ALA A 34 5.21 11.30 -2.45
C ALA A 34 6.65 11.10 -1.91
N VAL A 35 7.01 11.70 -0.77
CA VAL A 35 8.35 11.59 -0.17
C VAL A 35 8.59 10.20 0.42
N GLN A 36 7.62 9.64 1.15
CA GLN A 36 7.74 8.31 1.79
C GLN A 36 7.85 7.18 0.76
N TYR A 37 7.12 7.28 -0.36
CA TYR A 37 7.16 6.28 -1.44
C TYR A 37 8.38 6.41 -2.37
N GLN A 38 9.11 7.53 -2.32
CA GLN A 38 10.32 7.74 -3.12
C GLN A 38 11.58 7.23 -2.42
N GLU A 39 11.53 7.02 -1.11
CA GLU A 39 12.65 6.49 -0.36
C GLU A 39 12.98 5.06 -0.84
N GLY A 40 14.26 4.80 -1.10
CA GLY A 40 14.73 3.51 -1.59
C GLY A 40 14.64 3.30 -3.10
N ARG A 41 13.92 4.13 -3.87
CA ARG A 41 13.91 4.04 -5.33
C ARG A 41 15.25 4.52 -5.90
N LYS A 42 16.11 3.59 -6.32
CA LYS A 42 17.43 3.88 -6.91
C LYS A 42 17.28 4.58 -8.26
N VAL A 43 17.55 5.88 -8.32
CA VAL A 43 17.79 6.56 -9.60
C VAL A 43 19.23 6.26 -10.03
N ARG A 44 19.42 5.38 -11.02
CA ARG A 44 20.73 4.94 -11.52
C ARG A 44 21.66 6.07 -11.99
N ASN A 45 21.14 7.30 -12.13
CA ASN A 45 21.90 8.46 -12.60
C ASN A 45 21.80 9.61 -11.60
N THR A 46 22.90 9.92 -10.91
CA THR A 46 23.02 10.99 -9.91
C THR A 46 22.66 12.40 -10.44
N ARG A 47 22.78 12.64 -11.76
CA ARG A 47 22.38 13.91 -12.39
C ARG A 47 20.86 14.01 -12.48
N ARG A 48 20.16 12.90 -12.77
CA ARG A 48 18.70 12.82 -12.76
C ARG A 48 18.15 12.95 -11.34
N GLY A 49 18.75 12.29 -10.36
CA GLY A 49 18.40 12.41 -8.94
C GLY A 49 18.44 13.86 -8.45
N ARG A 50 19.53 14.58 -8.69
CA ARG A 50 19.66 16.01 -8.33
C ARG A 50 18.64 16.91 -9.04
N ALA A 51 18.25 16.61 -10.29
CA ALA A 51 17.22 17.35 -11.02
C ALA A 51 15.82 17.11 -10.45
N MET A 52 15.55 15.88 -10.00
CA MET A 52 14.28 15.51 -9.34
C MET A 52 14.13 16.22 -7.98
N GLU A 53 15.20 16.31 -7.19
CA GLU A 53 15.23 17.03 -5.91
C GLU A 53 14.98 18.54 -6.07
N ARG A 54 15.54 19.15 -7.10
CA ARG A 54 15.39 20.60 -7.36
C ARG A 54 14.02 21.02 -7.87
N GLY A 55 13.10 20.10 -8.14
CA GLY A 55 11.74 20.41 -8.60
C GLY A 55 11.65 21.11 -9.97
N SER A 56 12.72 21.07 -10.77
CA SER A 56 12.72 21.64 -12.13
C SER A 56 11.70 20.97 -13.03
N LYS A 57 11.29 21.61 -14.14
CA LYS A 57 10.37 21.02 -15.12
C LYS A 57 10.85 19.65 -15.60
N PHE A 58 12.14 19.52 -15.86
CA PHE A 58 12.80 18.26 -16.21
C PHE A 58 12.75 17.25 -15.02
N GLY A 59 12.98 17.71 -13.80
CA GLY A 59 12.89 16.87 -12.60
C GLY A 59 11.49 16.34 -12.33
N LYS A 60 10.45 17.17 -12.55
CA LYS A 60 9.04 16.74 -12.47
C LYS A 60 8.72 15.67 -13.51
N GLN A 61 9.12 15.85 -14.74
CA GLN A 61 8.92 14.89 -15.83
C GLN A 61 9.66 13.56 -15.56
N GLN A 62 10.87 13.61 -15.00
CA GLN A 62 11.61 12.39 -14.61
C GLN A 62 10.94 11.66 -13.43
N LYS A 63 10.40 12.38 -12.44
CA LYS A 63 9.60 11.79 -11.36
C LYS A 63 8.37 11.07 -11.90
N GLU A 64 7.69 11.68 -12.85
CA GLU A 64 6.52 11.14 -13.51
C GLU A 64 6.84 9.84 -14.26
N GLN A 65 7.90 9.84 -15.08
CA GLN A 65 8.37 8.62 -15.75
C GLN A 65 8.73 7.50 -14.77
N THR A 66 9.43 7.82 -13.68
CA THR A 66 9.78 6.83 -12.65
C THR A 66 8.54 6.26 -11.95
N TRP A 67 7.49 7.06 -11.81
CA TRP A 67 6.22 6.61 -11.23
C TRP A 67 5.45 5.69 -12.18
N HIS A 68 5.39 6.03 -13.47
CA HIS A 68 4.72 5.20 -14.48
C HIS A 68 5.41 3.85 -14.66
N THR A 69 6.74 3.81 -14.62
CA THR A 69 7.49 2.55 -14.71
C THR A 69 7.39 1.71 -13.45
N ALA A 70 7.19 2.32 -12.27
CA ALA A 70 7.13 1.59 -11.00
C ALA A 70 6.00 0.55 -10.97
N GLU A 71 4.82 0.89 -11.49
CA GLU A 71 3.69 -0.06 -11.56
C GLU A 71 3.98 -1.18 -12.56
N VAL A 72 4.55 -0.84 -13.72
CA VAL A 72 4.95 -1.85 -14.72
C VAL A 72 5.99 -2.80 -14.16
N ASP A 73 7.00 -2.25 -13.48
CA ASP A 73 8.08 -3.04 -12.87
C ASP A 73 7.52 -3.95 -11.76
N ALA A 74 6.59 -3.45 -10.94
CA ALA A 74 5.93 -4.24 -9.91
C ALA A 74 5.09 -5.39 -10.51
N LEU A 75 4.27 -5.10 -11.52
CA LEU A 75 3.49 -6.11 -12.23
C LEU A 75 4.38 -7.17 -12.87
N ALA A 76 5.50 -6.78 -13.48
CA ALA A 76 6.45 -7.70 -14.09
C ALA A 76 7.14 -8.62 -13.07
N LEU A 77 7.45 -8.10 -11.87
CA LEU A 77 7.99 -8.91 -10.77
C LEU A 77 6.95 -9.92 -10.27
N LEU A 78 5.71 -9.48 -10.08
CA LEU A 78 4.61 -10.31 -9.58
C LEU A 78 4.13 -11.35 -10.60
N ALA A 79 4.29 -11.11 -11.89
CA ALA A 79 3.93 -12.07 -12.96
C ALA A 79 4.63 -13.43 -12.83
N ASN A 80 5.75 -13.51 -12.09
CA ASN A 80 6.48 -14.76 -11.82
C ASN A 80 6.15 -15.38 -10.45
N THR A 81 5.12 -14.87 -9.78
CA THR A 81 4.65 -15.36 -8.47
C THR A 81 3.23 -15.88 -8.58
N GLU A 82 2.73 -16.47 -7.50
CA GLU A 82 1.31 -16.87 -7.41
C GLU A 82 0.38 -15.72 -6.96
N VAL A 83 0.90 -14.50 -6.83
CA VAL A 83 0.07 -13.33 -6.53
C VAL A 83 -0.74 -12.95 -7.76
N ARG A 84 -2.06 -12.92 -7.62
CA ARG A 84 -2.93 -12.54 -8.73
C ARG A 84 -2.94 -11.02 -8.91
N VAL A 85 -2.40 -10.59 -10.04
CA VAL A 85 -2.39 -9.19 -10.51
C VAL A 85 -2.76 -9.17 -12.00
N PRO A 86 -3.21 -8.04 -12.58
CA PRO A 86 -3.42 -7.93 -14.01
C PRO A 86 -2.13 -8.17 -14.80
N GLU A 87 -2.18 -8.92 -15.88
CA GLU A 87 -1.06 -9.06 -16.81
C GLU A 87 -0.75 -7.71 -17.48
N ALA A 88 0.50 -7.25 -17.39
CA ALA A 88 0.95 -6.03 -18.06
C ALA A 88 1.33 -6.33 -19.51
N HIS A 89 0.65 -5.68 -20.47
CA HIS A 89 0.94 -5.81 -21.91
C HIS A 89 1.92 -4.77 -22.43
N GLY A 90 2.23 -3.74 -21.63
CA GLY A 90 3.24 -2.73 -21.94
C GLY A 90 2.85 -1.31 -21.56
N LEU A 91 3.84 -0.42 -21.60
CA LEU A 91 3.69 1.01 -21.37
C LEU A 91 3.95 1.75 -22.68
N PHE A 92 2.95 2.45 -23.21
CA PHE A 92 2.98 3.15 -24.50
C PHE A 92 2.64 4.63 -24.27
N ASP A 93 3.59 5.51 -24.49
CA ASP A 93 3.43 6.97 -24.33
C ASP A 93 2.76 7.40 -23.00
N GLY A 94 3.13 6.74 -21.89
CA GLY A 94 2.56 7.02 -20.58
C GLY A 94 1.20 6.35 -20.31
N VAL A 95 0.74 5.48 -21.20
CA VAL A 95 -0.46 4.65 -21.02
C VAL A 95 -0.05 3.22 -20.70
N LEU A 96 -0.40 2.71 -19.53
CA LEU A 96 -0.23 1.30 -19.19
C LEU A 96 -1.39 0.50 -19.79
N LEU A 97 -1.06 -0.41 -20.70
CA LEU A 97 -1.99 -1.40 -21.25
C LEU A 97 -1.84 -2.69 -20.44
N MET A 98 -2.94 -3.19 -19.91
CA MET A 98 -2.96 -4.40 -19.07
C MET A 98 -4.25 -5.20 -19.26
N GLU A 99 -4.28 -6.38 -18.70
CA GLU A 99 -5.45 -7.25 -18.64
C GLU A 99 -6.65 -6.52 -18.04
N LEU A 100 -7.83 -6.74 -18.64
CA LEU A 100 -9.10 -6.35 -18.06
C LEU A 100 -9.63 -7.52 -17.21
N ILE A 101 -9.59 -7.36 -15.90
CA ILE A 101 -10.16 -8.37 -14.99
C ILE A 101 -11.68 -8.34 -15.11
N THR A 102 -12.25 -9.50 -15.42
CA THR A 102 -13.71 -9.66 -15.64
C THR A 102 -14.29 -10.67 -14.70
N GLY A 103 -15.51 -10.42 -14.24
CA GLY A 103 -16.31 -11.39 -13.50
C GLY A 103 -16.83 -12.53 -14.40
N ALA A 104 -17.50 -13.51 -13.77
CA ALA A 104 -18.09 -14.65 -14.47
C ALA A 104 -19.12 -14.25 -15.55
N ASP A 105 -19.72 -13.07 -15.45
CA ASP A 105 -20.67 -12.51 -16.40
C ASP A 105 -20.01 -11.77 -17.57
N GLY A 106 -18.68 -11.76 -17.66
CA GLY A 106 -17.90 -11.06 -18.66
C GLY A 106 -17.87 -9.54 -18.51
N ARG A 107 -18.46 -8.99 -17.46
CA ARG A 107 -18.34 -7.57 -17.10
C ARG A 107 -17.07 -7.33 -16.31
N VAL A 108 -16.68 -6.06 -16.21
CA VAL A 108 -15.54 -5.66 -15.34
C VAL A 108 -15.78 -6.18 -13.94
N ALA A 109 -14.77 -6.87 -13.39
CA ALA A 109 -14.84 -7.40 -12.03
C ALA A 109 -15.09 -6.26 -11.02
N PRO A 110 -15.98 -6.44 -10.03
CA PRO A 110 -16.23 -5.45 -9.00
C PRO A 110 -15.01 -5.29 -8.10
N ARG A 111 -14.90 -4.12 -7.46
CA ARG A 111 -13.96 -3.94 -6.37
C ARG A 111 -14.45 -4.68 -5.13
N LEU A 112 -13.52 -5.11 -4.31
CA LEU A 112 -13.83 -5.69 -3.01
C LEU A 112 -14.72 -4.75 -2.18
N ALA A 113 -14.48 -3.45 -2.24
CA ALA A 113 -15.30 -2.42 -1.58
C ALA A 113 -16.78 -2.44 -1.96
N ASP A 114 -17.11 -2.93 -3.15
CA ASP A 114 -18.47 -2.92 -3.71
C ASP A 114 -19.21 -4.25 -3.49
N ILE A 115 -18.58 -5.21 -2.77
CA ILE A 115 -19.11 -6.57 -2.55
C ILE A 115 -19.63 -6.71 -1.12
N SER A 116 -20.72 -7.44 -0.99
CA SER A 116 -21.20 -7.99 0.28
C SER A 116 -21.11 -9.52 0.20
N MET A 117 -20.60 -10.15 1.25
CA MET A 117 -20.31 -11.59 1.25
C MET A 117 -20.71 -12.26 2.56
N ALA A 118 -20.80 -13.58 2.56
CA ALA A 118 -20.99 -14.37 3.78
C ALA A 118 -19.68 -14.43 4.59
N SER A 119 -19.79 -14.68 5.90
CA SER A 119 -18.64 -14.78 6.80
C SER A 119 -17.61 -15.82 6.34
N GLU A 120 -18.07 -16.99 5.88
CA GLU A 120 -17.18 -18.06 5.40
C GLU A 120 -16.39 -17.63 4.16
N GLU A 121 -17.01 -16.91 3.23
CA GLU A 121 -16.37 -16.36 2.04
C GLU A 121 -15.36 -15.28 2.42
N ALA A 122 -15.73 -14.40 3.36
CA ALA A 122 -14.85 -13.37 3.89
C ALA A 122 -13.57 -13.94 4.52
N ILE A 123 -13.69 -15.01 5.31
CA ILE A 123 -12.55 -15.71 5.91
C ILE A 123 -11.65 -16.30 4.82
N LYS A 124 -12.23 -16.97 3.82
CA LYS A 124 -11.48 -17.60 2.72
C LYS A 124 -10.72 -16.55 1.90
N ASP A 125 -11.39 -15.49 1.51
CA ASP A 125 -10.79 -14.42 0.70
C ASP A 125 -9.74 -13.65 1.48
N HIS A 126 -9.98 -13.38 2.78
CA HIS A 126 -8.99 -12.78 3.66
C HIS A 126 -7.70 -13.60 3.71
N VAL A 127 -7.79 -14.93 3.91
CA VAL A 127 -6.62 -15.83 3.92
C VAL A 127 -5.87 -15.72 2.59
N THR A 128 -6.59 -15.67 1.47
CA THR A 128 -5.98 -15.53 0.13
C THR A 128 -5.24 -14.19 -0.01
N VAL A 129 -5.85 -13.08 0.40
CA VAL A 129 -5.22 -11.76 0.31
C VAL A 129 -4.00 -11.64 1.24
N ILE A 130 -4.08 -12.20 2.46
CA ILE A 130 -2.93 -12.25 3.39
C ILE A 130 -1.79 -13.10 2.80
N ASP A 131 -2.11 -14.20 2.13
CA ASP A 131 -1.10 -15.03 1.44
C ASP A 131 -0.45 -14.26 0.28
N PHE A 132 -1.20 -13.48 -0.49
CA PHE A 132 -0.63 -12.60 -1.52
C PHE A 132 0.30 -11.55 -0.93
N ILE A 133 -0.09 -10.89 0.17
CA ILE A 133 0.76 -9.92 0.88
C ILE A 133 2.06 -10.58 1.36
N LYS A 134 1.98 -11.81 1.91
CA LYS A 134 3.15 -12.60 2.32
C LYS A 134 4.09 -12.86 1.12
N LYS A 135 3.55 -13.35 0.01
CA LYS A 135 4.32 -13.63 -1.22
C LYS A 135 4.96 -12.36 -1.80
N MET A 136 4.26 -11.21 -1.76
CA MET A 136 4.86 -9.92 -2.11
C MET A 136 6.05 -9.60 -1.21
N LEU A 137 5.93 -9.80 0.10
CA LEU A 137 7.02 -9.54 1.04
C LEU A 137 8.19 -10.51 0.85
N CYS A 138 7.95 -11.78 0.48
CA CYS A 138 8.99 -12.76 0.16
C CYS A 138 9.89 -12.31 -0.99
N ILE A 139 9.36 -11.58 -1.98
CA ILE A 139 10.16 -10.99 -3.06
C ILE A 139 10.66 -9.57 -2.73
N GLY A 140 10.55 -9.14 -1.46
CA GLY A 140 10.98 -7.83 -0.98
C GLY A 140 10.07 -6.67 -1.37
N MET A 141 8.79 -6.90 -1.63
CA MET A 141 7.84 -5.88 -2.05
C MET A 141 6.74 -5.66 -1.00
N VAL A 142 6.42 -4.39 -0.73
CA VAL A 142 5.24 -3.96 0.02
C VAL A 142 4.37 -3.11 -0.90
N HIS A 143 3.05 -3.35 -0.94
CA HIS A 143 2.12 -2.63 -1.81
C HIS A 143 2.08 -1.13 -1.49
N GLY A 144 2.05 -0.78 -0.21
CA GLY A 144 2.13 0.58 0.29
C GLY A 144 0.81 1.38 0.26
N ASP A 145 -0.25 0.87 -0.36
CA ASP A 145 -1.58 1.49 -0.37
C ASP A 145 -2.70 0.45 -0.55
N LEU A 146 -2.50 -0.77 -0.03
CA LEU A 146 -3.50 -1.82 -0.17
C LEU A 146 -4.73 -1.53 0.69
N SER A 147 -5.90 -1.67 0.07
CA SER A 147 -7.20 -1.52 0.71
C SER A 147 -8.26 -2.23 -0.12
N GLU A 148 -9.49 -2.28 0.37
CA GLU A 148 -10.66 -2.84 -0.34
C GLU A 148 -10.92 -2.18 -1.71
N PHE A 149 -10.37 -0.99 -1.96
CA PHE A 149 -10.49 -0.29 -3.24
C PHE A 149 -9.48 -0.76 -4.27
N ASN A 150 -8.38 -1.39 -3.83
CA ASN A 150 -7.27 -1.87 -4.65
C ASN A 150 -7.24 -3.40 -4.76
N VAL A 151 -8.38 -4.04 -4.55
CA VAL A 151 -8.64 -5.46 -4.80
C VAL A 151 -9.88 -5.59 -5.67
N LEU A 152 -9.79 -6.29 -6.80
CA LEU A 152 -10.93 -6.75 -7.59
C LEU A 152 -11.26 -8.19 -7.18
N VAL A 153 -12.51 -8.61 -7.42
CA VAL A 153 -12.91 -10.00 -7.18
C VAL A 153 -13.57 -10.56 -8.44
N ASP A 154 -12.92 -11.58 -9.01
CA ASP A 154 -13.47 -12.33 -10.13
C ASP A 154 -14.00 -13.71 -9.69
N ALA A 155 -14.33 -14.58 -10.65
CA ALA A 155 -14.84 -15.93 -10.37
C ALA A 155 -13.82 -16.84 -9.64
N ASN A 156 -12.51 -16.48 -9.67
CA ASN A 156 -11.43 -17.24 -9.06
C ASN A 156 -10.93 -16.62 -7.75
N GLY A 157 -11.56 -15.50 -7.30
CA GLY A 157 -11.25 -14.81 -6.04
C GLY A 157 -10.54 -13.47 -6.22
N PRO A 158 -9.83 -12.99 -5.18
CA PRO A 158 -9.19 -11.68 -5.16
C PRO A 158 -8.08 -11.50 -6.22
N VAL A 159 -7.97 -10.28 -6.76
CA VAL A 159 -6.91 -9.80 -7.67
C VAL A 159 -6.43 -8.46 -7.18
N ILE A 160 -5.13 -8.33 -6.87
CA ILE A 160 -4.54 -7.07 -6.40
C ILE A 160 -4.30 -6.15 -7.60
N ILE A 161 -4.65 -4.87 -7.47
CA ILE A 161 -4.46 -3.83 -8.49
C ILE A 161 -3.83 -2.58 -7.88
N ASP A 162 -3.39 -1.66 -8.75
CA ASP A 162 -2.93 -0.31 -8.36
C ASP A 162 -1.62 -0.28 -7.57
N LEU A 163 -0.52 -0.72 -8.19
CA LEU A 163 0.82 -0.91 -7.62
C LEU A 163 1.80 0.28 -7.76
N PRO A 164 1.43 1.52 -8.19
CA PRO A 164 2.42 2.58 -8.39
C PRO A 164 3.09 3.03 -7.08
N GLN A 165 2.49 2.71 -5.93
CA GLN A 165 3.00 3.03 -4.60
C GLN A 165 3.83 1.88 -3.99
N ALA A 166 3.98 0.75 -4.69
CA ALA A 166 4.79 -0.36 -4.21
C ALA A 166 6.24 0.06 -3.94
N VAL A 167 6.78 -0.41 -2.82
CA VAL A 167 8.12 -0.09 -2.35
C VAL A 167 8.96 -1.35 -2.11
N ASP A 168 10.28 -1.19 -2.19
CA ASP A 168 11.24 -2.21 -1.78
C ASP A 168 11.31 -2.24 -0.25
N ALA A 169 10.99 -3.41 0.34
CA ALA A 169 10.93 -3.60 1.78
C ALA A 169 12.27 -3.39 2.46
N SER A 170 13.39 -3.66 1.78
CA SER A 170 14.74 -3.52 2.32
C SER A 170 15.31 -2.12 2.19
N ALA A 171 14.79 -1.32 1.26
CA ALA A 171 15.34 -0.02 0.90
C ALA A 171 14.50 1.16 1.41
N ASN A 172 13.30 0.91 1.95
CA ASN A 172 12.39 1.93 2.45
C ASN A 172 12.21 1.79 3.96
N ASN A 173 12.59 2.81 4.73
CA ASN A 173 12.51 2.80 6.20
C ASN A 173 11.08 2.76 6.74
N HIS A 174 10.07 3.07 5.91
CA HIS A 174 8.65 3.05 6.28
C HIS A 174 7.93 1.78 5.79
N ALA A 175 8.64 0.82 5.20
CA ALA A 175 8.03 -0.37 4.61
C ALA A 175 7.23 -1.19 5.63
N GLN A 176 7.74 -1.34 6.86
CA GLN A 176 7.05 -2.02 7.94
C GLN A 176 5.71 -1.34 8.30
N GLU A 177 5.73 -0.02 8.49
CA GLU A 177 4.53 0.76 8.79
C GLU A 177 3.48 0.65 7.67
N MET A 178 3.95 0.65 6.40
CA MET A 178 3.10 0.47 5.23
C MET A 178 2.48 -0.92 5.21
N LEU A 179 3.25 -1.98 5.45
CA LEU A 179 2.76 -3.35 5.54
C LEU A 179 1.69 -3.50 6.62
N VAL A 180 1.96 -2.97 7.83
CA VAL A 180 1.01 -3.00 8.95
C VAL A 180 -0.28 -2.28 8.61
N ARG A 181 -0.20 -1.13 7.94
CA ARG A 181 -1.37 -0.37 7.49
C ARG A 181 -2.16 -1.14 6.44
N ASP A 182 -1.49 -1.71 5.44
CA ASP A 182 -2.09 -2.47 4.36
C ASP A 182 -2.88 -3.68 4.91
N VAL A 183 -2.25 -4.50 5.77
CA VAL A 183 -2.93 -5.63 6.42
C VAL A 183 -4.08 -5.17 7.30
N ARG A 184 -3.91 -4.08 8.06
CA ARG A 184 -5.00 -3.52 8.89
C ARG A 184 -6.20 -3.08 8.07
N ASN A 185 -5.99 -2.47 6.89
CA ASN A 185 -7.08 -2.09 6.00
C ASN A 185 -7.87 -3.33 5.54
N ILE A 186 -7.17 -4.38 5.14
CA ILE A 186 -7.75 -5.67 4.74
C ILE A 186 -8.51 -6.32 5.91
N ASN A 187 -7.91 -6.39 7.10
CA ASN A 187 -8.56 -6.91 8.31
C ASN A 187 -9.84 -6.12 8.65
N ASN A 188 -9.79 -4.79 8.57
CA ASN A 188 -10.93 -3.93 8.84
C ASN A 188 -12.08 -4.15 7.84
N TYR A 189 -11.77 -4.35 6.58
CA TYR A 189 -12.80 -4.61 5.59
C TYR A 189 -13.46 -5.97 5.83
N TYR A 190 -12.69 -7.05 5.86
CA TYR A 190 -13.23 -8.40 6.05
C TYR A 190 -13.84 -8.61 7.45
N GLY A 191 -13.31 -7.93 8.47
CA GLY A 191 -13.84 -7.93 9.83
C GLY A 191 -15.26 -7.39 9.96
N ARG A 192 -15.79 -6.71 8.94
CA ARG A 192 -17.22 -6.33 8.87
C ARG A 192 -18.13 -7.53 8.69
N PHE A 193 -17.62 -8.61 8.09
CA PHE A 193 -18.34 -9.85 7.80
C PHE A 193 -17.94 -10.99 8.74
N ALA A 194 -16.71 -10.98 9.24
CA ALA A 194 -16.10 -11.95 10.14
C ALA A 194 -15.27 -11.23 11.23
N PRO A 195 -15.88 -10.81 12.35
CA PRO A 195 -15.26 -9.97 13.37
C PRO A 195 -13.97 -10.52 13.97
N GLU A 196 -13.76 -11.84 13.97
CA GLU A 196 -12.52 -12.49 14.42
C GLU A 196 -11.28 -12.04 13.64
N LEU A 197 -11.44 -11.58 12.39
CA LEU A 197 -10.34 -11.13 11.55
C LEU A 197 -9.75 -9.77 11.99
N LEU A 198 -10.49 -8.99 12.79
CA LEU A 198 -10.04 -7.68 13.29
C LEU A 198 -8.78 -7.78 14.15
N ASN A 199 -8.59 -8.90 14.84
CA ASN A 199 -7.45 -9.13 15.74
C ASN A 199 -6.26 -9.83 15.08
N ASN A 200 -6.31 -10.03 13.76
CA ASN A 200 -5.24 -10.66 13.01
C ASN A 200 -3.96 -9.81 13.02
N ARG A 201 -2.83 -10.40 13.44
CA ARG A 201 -1.51 -9.76 13.57
C ARG A 201 -0.50 -10.26 12.53
N SER A 202 -0.94 -10.82 11.42
CA SER A 202 -0.07 -11.38 10.37
C SER A 202 0.99 -10.40 9.86
N ALA A 203 0.72 -9.08 9.85
CA ALA A 203 1.70 -8.10 9.41
C ALA A 203 2.96 -8.10 10.28
N HIS A 204 2.79 -8.12 11.60
CA HIS A 204 3.91 -8.12 12.54
C HIS A 204 4.65 -9.46 12.51
N GLU A 205 3.91 -10.57 12.39
CA GLU A 205 4.46 -11.91 12.25
C GLU A 205 5.31 -12.02 10.98
N MET A 206 4.76 -11.61 9.83
CA MET A 206 5.48 -11.61 8.54
C MET A 206 6.73 -10.74 8.59
N TRP A 207 6.64 -9.53 9.15
CA TRP A 207 7.79 -8.63 9.23
C TRP A 207 8.90 -9.19 10.11
N ALA A 208 8.56 -9.73 11.27
CA ALA A 208 9.54 -10.34 12.18
C ALA A 208 10.28 -11.55 11.54
N LEU A 209 9.57 -12.34 10.72
CA LEU A 209 10.17 -13.43 9.96
C LEU A 209 11.03 -12.92 8.79
N TYR A 210 10.57 -11.86 8.11
CA TYR A 210 11.31 -11.23 7.02
C TYR A 210 12.65 -10.65 7.48
N GLU A 211 12.67 -9.92 8.60
CA GLU A 211 13.91 -9.37 9.17
C GLU A 211 14.94 -10.45 9.55
N LYS A 212 14.47 -11.64 9.93
CA LYS A 212 15.33 -12.80 10.24
C LYS A 212 15.76 -13.58 9.02
N GLY A 213 15.18 -13.30 7.83
CA GLY A 213 15.38 -14.12 6.64
C GLY A 213 14.70 -15.51 6.71
N GLU A 214 13.66 -15.63 7.52
CA GLU A 214 12.90 -16.87 7.80
C GLU A 214 11.51 -16.86 7.16
N LEU A 215 11.14 -15.82 6.40
CA LEU A 215 9.87 -15.74 5.69
C LEU A 215 9.99 -16.39 4.32
N TYR A 216 9.20 -17.44 4.07
CA TYR A 216 9.08 -18.14 2.79
C TYR A 216 7.62 -18.17 2.34
N GLU A 217 7.38 -18.49 1.05
CA GLU A 217 6.03 -18.52 0.48
C GLU A 217 5.13 -19.57 1.16
N ASP A 218 5.71 -20.68 1.61
CA ASP A 218 5.01 -21.75 2.32
C ASP A 218 4.98 -21.58 3.84
N THR A 219 5.57 -20.50 4.38
CA THR A 219 5.55 -20.24 5.83
C THR A 219 4.12 -20.08 6.32
N PRO A 220 3.66 -20.93 7.28
CA PRO A 220 2.33 -20.78 7.84
C PRO A 220 2.28 -19.57 8.75
N LEU A 221 1.25 -18.74 8.57
CA LEU A 221 1.00 -17.60 9.45
C LEU A 221 -0.07 -17.97 10.46
N THR A 222 0.18 -17.62 11.72
CA THR A 222 -0.75 -17.86 12.84
C THR A 222 -1.74 -16.71 13.01
N GLY A 223 -1.39 -15.53 12.48
CA GLY A 223 -2.12 -14.27 12.74
C GLY A 223 -1.96 -13.79 14.19
N ILE A 224 -1.06 -14.41 14.96
CA ILE A 224 -0.77 -14.09 16.36
C ILE A 224 0.68 -13.58 16.41
N HIS A 225 0.86 -12.39 16.91
CA HIS A 225 2.18 -11.88 17.24
C HIS A 225 2.12 -11.44 18.71
N PRO A 226 3.03 -11.88 19.59
CA PRO A 226 3.09 -11.33 20.93
C PRO A 226 3.27 -9.83 20.76
N GLU A 227 2.30 -9.06 21.22
CA GLU A 227 2.49 -7.63 21.35
C GLU A 227 3.78 -7.43 22.11
N ASP A 228 4.62 -6.54 21.61
CA ASP A 228 5.73 -6.04 22.41
C ASP A 228 5.08 -5.51 23.70
N THR A 229 5.14 -6.29 24.76
CA THR A 229 4.63 -5.93 26.10
C THR A 229 5.58 -4.92 26.75
N HIS A 230 6.20 -4.06 25.98
CA HIS A 230 6.48 -2.73 26.43
C HIS A 230 5.10 -2.07 26.60
N GLN A 231 4.44 -2.44 27.73
CA GLN A 231 3.47 -1.54 28.34
C GLN A 231 4.08 -0.16 28.18
N ALA A 232 3.49 0.65 27.30
CA ALA A 232 3.79 2.06 27.29
C ALA A 232 3.78 2.43 28.76
N ASP A 233 4.92 2.89 29.29
CA ASP A 233 4.98 3.25 30.70
C ASP A 233 4.00 4.41 30.88
N VAL A 234 2.74 4.02 31.15
CA VAL A 234 1.63 4.95 31.34
C VAL A 234 2.00 5.91 32.46
N GLY A 235 2.87 5.47 33.40
CA GLY A 235 3.44 6.30 34.45
C GLY A 235 4.37 7.37 33.88
N ALA A 236 5.24 7.05 32.92
CA ALA A 236 6.13 8.02 32.28
C ALA A 236 5.33 9.03 31.43
N VAL A 237 4.38 8.55 30.60
CA VAL A 237 3.53 9.43 29.78
C VAL A 237 2.66 10.36 30.64
N VAL A 238 2.05 9.84 31.69
CA VAL A 238 1.26 10.65 32.65
C VAL A 238 2.15 11.64 33.40
N SER A 239 3.38 11.27 33.73
CA SER A 239 4.36 12.16 34.36
C SER A 239 4.77 13.31 33.41
N GLU A 240 4.99 13.00 32.13
CA GLU A 240 5.34 13.99 31.11
C GLU A 240 4.19 14.96 30.83
N ILE A 241 2.96 14.47 30.72
CA ILE A 241 1.75 15.29 30.60
C ILE A 241 1.58 16.21 31.83
N LYS A 242 1.79 15.69 33.05
CA LYS A 242 1.72 16.50 34.27
C LYS A 242 2.81 17.57 34.32
N ALA A 243 4.02 17.27 33.84
CA ALA A 243 5.11 18.24 33.78
C ALA A 243 4.80 19.39 32.82
N VAL A 244 4.25 19.06 31.61
CA VAL A 244 3.82 20.07 30.63
C VAL A 244 2.70 20.94 31.16
N LEU A 245 1.69 20.36 31.80
CA LEU A 245 0.60 21.10 32.42
C LEU A 245 1.05 22.02 33.57
N ALA A 246 2.03 21.58 34.38
CA ALA A 246 2.61 22.38 35.45
C ALA A 246 3.42 23.56 34.92
N ASP A 247 4.14 23.39 33.81
CA ASP A 247 4.89 24.48 33.14
C ASP A 247 3.93 25.51 32.49
N GLU A 248 2.85 25.03 31.89
CA GLU A 248 1.81 25.89 31.31
C GLU A 248 1.10 26.73 32.41
N ALA A 249 0.77 26.11 33.54
CA ALA A 249 0.18 26.81 34.71
C ALA A 249 1.11 27.90 35.26
N LYS A 250 2.41 27.61 35.42
CA LYS A 250 3.41 28.60 35.83
C LYS A 250 3.59 29.73 34.82
N ARG A 251 3.43 29.47 33.55
CA ARG A 251 3.49 30.45 32.49
C ARG A 251 2.28 31.42 32.54
N GLN A 252 1.10 30.88 32.78
CA GLN A 252 -0.11 31.66 32.93
C GLN A 252 -0.08 32.53 34.19
N GLU A 253 0.44 32.02 35.32
CA GLU A 253 0.63 32.79 36.56
C GLU A 253 1.56 34.00 36.35
N ARG A 254 2.71 33.78 35.67
CA ARG A 254 3.65 34.89 35.35
C ARG A 254 3.04 35.95 34.42
N LEU A 255 2.17 35.56 33.50
CA LEU A 255 1.48 36.51 32.61
C LEU A 255 0.44 37.32 33.36
N SER A 256 -0.30 36.72 34.30
CA SER A 256 -1.26 37.43 35.14
C SER A 256 -0.60 38.38 36.15
N GLU A 257 0.61 38.08 36.65
CA GLU A 257 1.39 38.96 37.51
C GLU A 257 2.03 40.14 36.76
N SER A 258 2.20 40.04 35.44
CA SER A 258 2.78 41.11 34.61
C SER A 258 1.74 42.11 34.08
N GLU A 259 0.46 41.84 34.27
CA GLU A 259 -0.65 42.72 33.87
C GLU A 259 -1.25 43.54 35.06
N ASN A 260 -0.73 43.38 36.28
CA ASN A 260 -1.05 44.19 37.47
C ASN A 260 0.13 45.10 37.85
#